data_3255045e4c883c2988dc9affec9fa05f
#
_entry.id   3255045e4c883c2988dc9affec9fa05f
#
_cell.length_a   1.000
_cell.length_b   1.000
_cell.length_c   1.000
_cell.angle_alpha   90.00
_cell.angle_beta   90.00
_cell.angle_gamma   90.00
#
_symmetry.space_group_name_H-M   'P 1'
#
loop_
_entity.id
_entity.type
_entity.pdbx_description
1 polymer ?
#
loop_
_entity_poly.entity_id
_entity_poly.type
_entity_poly.pdbx_seq_one_letter_code
_entity_poly.pdbx_strand_id
1 'polypeptide(L)'
;ALKAEYTMELAQDLKAIHGLDAETELANILSSEILAEINREVVRTVYINAEKGAATNTTTAGIFDLDTDSNGRWSVERFKGLMFQLERDANRIAQRTRRGKGNMIICSADVASALQMAGVLDYTPALNNNLNVDDTGNTFAGVLNGRFKVYIDPYSANSSATQYYVCLLYTSPSPRDAL
;
A
#
# COMPACT_ATOMS: atom_id res chain seq x y z
N ALA A 1 -3.47 17.05 -17.05
CA ALA A 1 -3.93 18.29 -16.44
C ALA A 1 -5.32 18.06 -15.87
N LEU A 2 -5.51 18.35 -14.58
CA LEU A 2 -6.79 18.28 -13.89
C LEU A 2 -7.52 19.62 -14.10
N LYS A 3 -8.82 19.55 -14.36
CA LYS A 3 -9.69 20.71 -14.56
C LYS A 3 -11.01 20.48 -13.84
N ALA A 4 -11.45 21.47 -13.09
CA ALA A 4 -12.76 21.49 -12.46
C ALA A 4 -13.56 22.70 -12.99
N GLU A 5 -14.81 22.47 -13.35
CA GLU A 5 -15.73 23.53 -13.82
C GLU A 5 -17.02 23.46 -13.02
N TYR A 6 -17.59 24.63 -12.71
CA TYR A 6 -18.89 24.74 -12.07
C TYR A 6 -19.71 25.86 -12.71
N THR A 7 -21.02 25.75 -12.62
CA THR A 7 -21.94 26.76 -13.12
C THR A 7 -22.25 27.77 -12.02
N MET A 8 -22.58 28.99 -12.46
CA MET A 8 -22.95 30.09 -11.54
C MET A 8 -24.20 29.75 -10.71
N GLU A 9 -25.15 29.04 -11.30
CA GLU A 9 -26.36 28.58 -10.64
C GLU A 9 -26.04 27.59 -9.51
N LEU A 10 -25.15 26.63 -9.76
CA LEU A 10 -24.70 25.67 -8.74
C LEU A 10 -24.02 26.37 -7.57
N ALA A 11 -23.21 27.38 -7.83
CA ALA A 11 -22.54 28.17 -6.78
C ALA A 11 -23.55 28.92 -5.91
N GLN A 12 -24.60 29.49 -6.51
CA GLN A 12 -25.66 30.19 -5.78
C GLN A 12 -26.49 29.25 -4.93
N ASP A 13 -26.85 28.08 -5.47
CA ASP A 13 -27.64 27.08 -4.76
C ASP A 13 -26.88 26.46 -3.59
N LEU A 14 -25.61 26.14 -3.76
CA LEU A 14 -24.76 25.63 -2.68
C LEU A 14 -24.61 26.66 -1.55
N LYS A 15 -24.45 27.93 -1.89
CA LYS A 15 -24.34 28.99 -0.88
C LYS A 15 -25.67 29.25 -0.17
N ALA A 16 -26.78 29.20 -0.90
CA ALA A 16 -28.11 29.47 -0.34
C ALA A 16 -28.64 28.32 0.55
N ILE A 17 -28.42 27.07 0.15
CA ILE A 17 -28.97 25.90 0.83
C ILE A 17 -28.02 25.32 1.87
N HIS A 18 -26.74 25.23 1.56
CA HIS A 18 -25.75 24.56 2.40
C HIS A 18 -24.74 25.50 3.05
N GLY A 19 -24.75 26.78 2.69
CA GLY A 19 -23.76 27.76 3.19
C GLY A 19 -22.32 27.47 2.74
N LEU A 20 -22.13 26.63 1.72
CA LEU A 20 -20.83 26.22 1.20
C LEU A 20 -20.42 27.09 0.03
N ASP A 21 -19.12 27.44 0.01
CA ASP A 21 -18.52 28.13 -1.13
C ASP A 21 -18.02 27.09 -2.14
N ALA A 22 -18.63 27.07 -3.34
CA ALA A 22 -18.30 26.12 -4.38
C ALA A 22 -16.83 26.20 -4.81
N GLU A 23 -16.25 27.37 -4.82
CA GLU A 23 -14.84 27.57 -5.18
C GLU A 23 -13.90 26.93 -4.17
N THR A 24 -14.15 27.12 -2.88
CA THR A 24 -13.35 26.54 -1.80
C THR A 24 -13.46 25.02 -1.78
N GLU A 25 -14.66 24.46 -1.93
CA GLU A 25 -14.87 23.01 -1.96
C GLU A 25 -14.19 22.35 -3.17
N LEU A 26 -14.31 22.95 -4.35
CA LEU A 26 -13.63 22.45 -5.55
C LEU A 26 -12.10 22.56 -5.43
N ALA A 27 -11.59 23.63 -4.84
CA ALA A 27 -10.15 23.79 -4.59
C ALA A 27 -9.62 22.70 -3.64
N ASN A 28 -10.37 22.35 -2.60
CA ASN A 28 -10.01 21.28 -1.67
C ASN A 28 -10.01 19.91 -2.36
N ILE A 29 -11.02 19.60 -3.15
CA ILE A 29 -11.11 18.35 -3.92
C ILE A 29 -9.95 18.26 -4.92
N LEU A 30 -9.68 19.35 -5.64
CA LEU A 30 -8.58 19.38 -6.61
C LEU A 30 -7.22 19.20 -5.95
N SER A 31 -6.99 19.83 -4.80
CA SER A 31 -5.77 19.69 -4.02
C SER A 31 -5.57 18.23 -3.56
N SER A 32 -6.61 17.59 -3.06
CA SER A 32 -6.62 16.19 -2.64
C SER A 32 -6.27 15.24 -3.80
N GLU A 33 -6.89 15.45 -4.97
CA GLU A 33 -6.61 14.64 -6.16
C GLU A 33 -5.18 14.83 -6.71
N ILE A 34 -4.66 16.05 -6.67
CA ILE A 34 -3.27 16.32 -7.07
C ILE A 34 -2.30 15.60 -6.12
N LEU A 35 -2.57 15.64 -4.81
CA LEU A 35 -1.73 14.95 -3.82
C LEU A 35 -1.74 13.44 -4.04
N ALA A 36 -2.92 12.85 -4.29
CA ALA A 36 -3.05 11.43 -4.60
C ALA A 36 -2.29 11.04 -5.88
N GLU A 37 -2.34 11.88 -6.92
CA GLU A 37 -1.61 11.64 -8.18
C GLU A 37 -0.10 11.68 -7.97
N ILE A 38 0.41 12.65 -7.21
CA ILE A 38 1.83 12.76 -6.87
C ILE A 38 2.30 11.52 -6.11
N ASN A 39 1.55 11.09 -5.11
CA ASN A 39 1.89 9.88 -4.34
C ASN A 39 1.91 8.62 -5.21
N ARG A 40 0.94 8.47 -6.09
CA ARG A 40 0.90 7.36 -7.05
C ARG A 40 2.13 7.35 -7.96
N GLU A 41 2.55 8.50 -8.45
CA GLU A 41 3.73 8.61 -9.29
C GLU A 41 5.01 8.27 -8.51
N VAL A 42 5.13 8.73 -7.26
CA VAL A 42 6.26 8.39 -6.38
C VAL A 42 6.31 6.89 -6.14
N VAL A 43 5.21 6.28 -5.73
CA VAL A 43 5.13 4.82 -5.49
C VAL A 43 5.47 4.04 -6.76
N ARG A 44 4.95 4.46 -7.91
CA ARG A 44 5.25 3.84 -9.20
C ARG A 44 6.74 3.95 -9.56
N THR A 45 7.34 5.10 -9.34
CA THR A 45 8.77 5.32 -9.59
C THR A 45 9.63 4.44 -8.69
N VAL A 46 9.27 4.34 -7.41
CA VAL A 46 9.96 3.48 -6.45
C VAL A 46 9.89 2.02 -6.91
N TYR A 47 8.72 1.51 -7.26
CA TYR A 47 8.57 0.11 -7.61
C TYR A 47 9.22 -0.25 -8.96
N ILE A 48 9.28 0.67 -9.93
CA ILE A 48 9.96 0.45 -11.22
C ILE A 48 11.49 0.37 -11.03
N ASN A 49 12.04 1.22 -10.15
CA ASN A 49 13.47 1.27 -9.88
C ASN A 49 13.92 0.32 -8.76
N ALA A 50 12.99 -0.28 -8.04
CA ALA A 50 13.29 -1.21 -6.97
C ALA A 50 13.97 -2.47 -7.50
N GLU A 51 14.83 -3.04 -6.68
CA GLU A 51 15.40 -4.33 -6.97
C GLU A 51 14.35 -5.44 -6.85
N LYS A 52 14.37 -6.38 -7.76
CA LYS A 52 13.48 -7.54 -7.70
C LYS A 52 13.81 -8.38 -6.46
N GLY A 53 12.81 -8.58 -5.61
CA GLY A 53 12.86 -9.52 -4.50
C GLY A 53 12.81 -10.97 -4.98
N ALA A 54 12.64 -11.90 -4.05
CA ALA A 54 12.49 -13.33 -4.35
C ALA A 54 13.59 -13.86 -5.31
N ALA A 55 14.84 -13.44 -5.11
CA ALA A 55 15.95 -13.82 -5.99
C ALA A 55 16.56 -15.19 -5.65
N THR A 56 16.25 -15.72 -4.45
CA THR A 56 16.78 -17.00 -3.96
C THR A 56 15.66 -17.88 -3.43
N ASN A 57 15.75 -19.17 -3.69
CA ASN A 57 14.74 -20.19 -3.33
C ASN A 57 13.38 -20.00 -4.01
N THR A 58 13.37 -19.44 -5.20
CA THR A 58 12.18 -19.34 -6.03
C THR A 58 12.48 -19.92 -7.41
N THR A 59 11.48 -20.52 -8.02
CA THR A 59 11.60 -21.14 -9.36
C THR A 59 11.88 -20.07 -10.42
N THR A 60 11.30 -18.88 -10.26
CA THR A 60 11.53 -17.75 -11.15
C THR A 60 11.98 -16.54 -10.34
N ALA A 61 13.14 -15.98 -10.65
CA ALA A 61 13.67 -14.81 -9.96
C ALA A 61 12.71 -13.61 -10.09
N GLY A 62 12.31 -13.04 -8.96
CA GLY A 62 11.41 -11.91 -8.88
C GLY A 62 9.92 -12.25 -8.80
N ILE A 63 9.57 -13.54 -8.84
CA ILE A 63 8.19 -14.01 -8.71
C ILE A 63 8.18 -15.10 -7.64
N PHE A 64 7.32 -14.94 -6.66
CA PHE A 64 7.05 -15.97 -5.66
C PHE A 64 5.75 -16.68 -6.02
N ASP A 65 5.86 -17.93 -6.39
CA ASP A 65 4.71 -18.79 -6.72
C ASP A 65 4.26 -19.55 -5.46
N LEU A 66 3.02 -19.31 -5.05
CA LEU A 66 2.45 -19.97 -3.86
C LEU A 66 2.33 -21.48 -4.01
N ASP A 67 2.21 -21.98 -5.24
CA ASP A 67 2.04 -23.42 -5.48
C ASP A 67 3.37 -24.17 -5.51
N THR A 68 4.41 -23.58 -6.09
CA THR A 68 5.70 -24.25 -6.29
C THR A 68 6.76 -23.86 -5.27
N ASP A 69 6.77 -22.60 -4.82
CA ASP A 69 7.82 -22.07 -3.96
C ASP A 69 7.46 -22.12 -2.46
N SER A 70 6.20 -22.43 -2.14
CA SER A 70 5.73 -22.53 -0.78
C SER A 70 5.49 -24.00 -0.39
N ASN A 71 6.18 -24.44 0.67
CA ASN A 71 6.01 -25.79 1.22
C ASN A 71 4.79 -25.84 2.15
N GLY A 72 3.61 -26.11 1.62
CA GLY A 72 2.41 -26.26 2.43
C GLY A 72 1.33 -27.07 1.73
N ARG A 73 0.59 -27.87 2.50
CA ARG A 73 -0.57 -28.63 2.01
C ARG A 73 -1.82 -27.76 1.91
N TRP A 74 -1.97 -26.83 2.86
CA TRP A 74 -3.13 -25.98 2.99
C TRP A 74 -2.80 -24.57 2.50
N SER A 75 -3.77 -23.86 1.96
CA SER A 75 -3.60 -22.49 1.48
C SER A 75 -3.05 -21.55 2.57
N VAL A 76 -3.49 -21.72 3.81
CA VAL A 76 -3.00 -20.93 4.96
C VAL A 76 -1.51 -21.18 5.23
N GLU A 77 -1.02 -22.40 5.09
CA GLU A 77 0.40 -22.73 5.24
C GLU A 77 1.24 -22.11 4.12
N ARG A 78 0.71 -22.11 2.91
CA ARG A 78 1.36 -21.48 1.76
C ARG A 78 1.51 -19.96 1.95
N PHE A 79 0.52 -19.30 2.50
CA PHE A 79 0.62 -17.88 2.87
C PHE A 79 1.65 -17.60 3.98
N LYS A 80 1.84 -18.54 4.92
CA LYS A 80 2.95 -18.45 5.88
C LYS A 80 4.32 -18.58 5.22
N GLY A 81 4.43 -19.36 4.15
CA GLY A 81 5.62 -19.42 3.31
C GLY A 81 5.94 -18.08 2.64
N LEU A 82 4.91 -17.37 2.16
CA LEU A 82 5.06 -16.00 1.66
C LEU A 82 5.63 -15.07 2.73
N MET A 83 5.18 -15.18 3.98
CA MET A 83 5.70 -14.40 5.09
C MET A 83 7.20 -14.59 5.31
N PHE A 84 7.66 -15.83 5.25
CA PHE A 84 9.08 -16.13 5.38
C PHE A 84 9.90 -15.48 4.26
N GLN A 85 9.38 -15.49 3.03
CA GLN A 85 10.04 -14.83 1.90
C GLN A 85 10.09 -13.31 2.07
N LEU A 86 8.99 -12.68 2.55
CA LEU A 86 8.97 -11.25 2.86
C LEU A 86 10.01 -10.87 3.92
N GLU A 87 10.15 -11.72 4.96
CA GLU A 87 11.15 -11.52 6.01
C GLU A 87 12.59 -11.64 5.45
N ARG A 88 12.85 -12.57 4.54
CA ARG A 88 14.15 -12.70 3.87
C ARG A 88 14.48 -11.49 3.02
N ASP A 89 13.52 -11.00 2.26
CA ASP A 89 13.72 -9.82 1.41
C ASP A 89 13.92 -8.55 2.26
N ALA A 90 13.22 -8.42 3.38
CA ALA A 90 13.45 -7.34 4.35
C ALA A 90 14.86 -7.40 4.96
N ASN A 91 15.36 -8.60 5.29
CA ASN A 91 16.72 -8.78 5.76
C ASN A 91 17.75 -8.45 4.68
N ARG A 92 17.45 -8.73 3.41
CA ARG A 92 18.32 -8.37 2.28
C ARG A 92 18.44 -6.85 2.14
N ILE A 93 17.37 -6.09 2.37
CA ILE A 93 17.43 -4.63 2.45
C ILE A 93 18.41 -4.20 3.54
N ALA A 94 18.31 -4.79 4.74
CA ALA A 94 19.23 -4.50 5.85
C ALA A 94 20.68 -4.81 5.52
N GLN A 95 20.95 -5.94 4.89
CA GLN A 95 22.29 -6.36 4.50
C GLN A 95 22.94 -5.41 3.48
N ARG A 96 22.15 -4.91 2.52
CA ARG A 96 22.65 -4.01 1.48
C ARG A 96 22.79 -2.58 1.94
N THR A 97 21.78 -2.06 2.63
CA THR A 97 21.77 -0.67 3.09
C THR A 97 22.60 -0.46 4.34
N ARG A 98 22.79 -1.51 5.16
CA ARG A 98 23.43 -1.47 6.48
C ARG A 98 22.83 -0.43 7.43
N ARG A 99 21.58 0.00 7.15
CA ARG A 99 20.88 1.02 7.94
C ARG A 99 19.72 0.46 8.73
N GLY A 100 18.98 -0.48 8.15
CA GLY A 100 17.83 -1.06 8.82
C GLY A 100 17.06 -2.02 7.93
N LYS A 101 16.25 -2.83 8.56
CA LYS A 101 15.39 -3.82 7.93
C LYS A 101 14.16 -3.13 7.33
N GLY A 102 13.64 -3.65 6.22
CA GLY A 102 12.37 -3.19 5.68
C GLY A 102 11.27 -3.17 6.74
N ASN A 103 10.53 -2.08 6.84
CA ASN A 103 9.50 -1.85 7.86
C ASN A 103 8.13 -1.50 7.29
N MET A 104 8.04 -1.27 6.00
CA MET A 104 6.80 -0.91 5.30
C MET A 104 6.56 -1.85 4.14
N ILE A 105 5.30 -2.27 3.98
CA ILE A 105 4.83 -3.08 2.86
C ILE A 105 3.71 -2.30 2.15
N ILE A 106 3.83 -2.16 0.85
CA ILE A 106 2.76 -1.67 -0.01
C ILE A 106 2.31 -2.84 -0.87
N CYS A 107 1.04 -3.17 -0.83
CA CYS A 107 0.50 -4.32 -1.55
C CYS A 107 -0.86 -4.04 -2.16
N SER A 108 -1.32 -4.93 -3.04
CA SER A 108 -2.68 -4.91 -3.54
C SER A 108 -3.68 -5.36 -2.47
N ALA A 109 -4.94 -5.01 -2.64
CA ALA A 109 -6.02 -5.37 -1.72
C ALA A 109 -6.15 -6.90 -1.52
N ASP A 110 -5.96 -7.66 -2.59
CA ASP A 110 -6.06 -9.13 -2.56
C ASP A 110 -4.97 -9.76 -1.69
N VAL A 111 -3.74 -9.23 -1.77
CA VAL A 111 -2.63 -9.71 -0.93
C VAL A 111 -2.89 -9.37 0.54
N ALA A 112 -3.40 -8.18 0.84
CA ALA A 112 -3.76 -7.81 2.20
C ALA A 112 -4.85 -8.72 2.77
N SER A 113 -5.89 -9.04 1.97
CA SER A 113 -6.94 -9.98 2.35
C SER A 113 -6.40 -11.39 2.59
N ALA A 114 -5.48 -11.86 1.74
CA ALA A 114 -4.84 -13.16 1.90
C ALA A 114 -4.00 -13.23 3.18
N LEU A 115 -3.26 -12.18 3.51
CA LEU A 115 -2.49 -12.09 4.76
C LEU A 115 -3.40 -12.05 5.99
N GLN A 116 -4.55 -11.40 5.89
CA GLN A 116 -5.56 -11.42 6.96
C GLN A 116 -6.14 -12.81 7.16
N MET A 117 -6.52 -13.49 6.09
CA MET A 117 -7.07 -14.86 6.16
C MET A 117 -6.06 -15.86 6.72
N ALA A 118 -4.78 -15.64 6.51
CA ALA A 118 -3.72 -16.43 7.11
C ALA A 118 -3.55 -16.19 8.62
N GLY A 119 -4.29 -15.23 9.21
CA GLY A 119 -4.21 -14.87 10.62
C GLY A 119 -2.89 -14.23 11.04
N VAL A 120 -2.18 -13.63 10.10
CA VAL A 120 -0.84 -13.07 10.30
C VAL A 120 -0.87 -11.55 10.35
N LEU A 121 -1.87 -10.94 9.74
CA LEU A 121 -2.07 -9.50 9.72
C LEU A 121 -3.04 -9.10 10.85
N ASP A 122 -2.54 -8.38 11.82
CA ASP A 122 -3.36 -7.76 12.85
C ASP A 122 -3.96 -6.46 12.30
N TYR A 123 -5.25 -6.52 11.96
CA TYR A 123 -5.99 -5.32 11.58
C TYR A 123 -6.17 -4.39 12.76
N THR A 124 -5.96 -3.11 12.54
CA THR A 124 -6.31 -2.10 13.53
C THR A 124 -7.84 -2.08 13.70
N PRO A 125 -8.39 -2.11 14.93
CA PRO A 125 -9.85 -2.13 15.16
C PRO A 125 -10.61 -0.99 14.51
N ALA A 126 -9.96 0.15 14.27
CA ALA A 126 -10.53 1.30 13.56
C ALA A 126 -10.84 1.00 12.07
N LEU A 127 -10.22 0.00 11.48
CA LEU A 127 -10.40 -0.37 10.07
C LEU A 127 -11.53 -1.38 9.84
N ASN A 128 -12.05 -2.00 10.90
CA ASN A 128 -13.14 -2.99 10.76
C ASN A 128 -14.46 -2.40 10.25
N ASN A 129 -14.69 -1.09 10.34
CA ASN A 129 -15.94 -0.46 9.96
C ASN A 129 -15.84 0.59 8.85
N ASN A 130 -14.67 1.17 8.63
CA ASN A 130 -14.44 2.13 7.54
C ASN A 130 -12.99 2.03 7.08
N LEU A 131 -12.79 1.72 5.82
CA LEU A 131 -11.52 1.95 5.12
C LEU A 131 -11.29 3.48 5.11
N ASN A 132 -10.64 4.00 6.13
CA ASN A 132 -10.15 5.37 6.11
C ASN A 132 -9.04 5.46 5.06
N VAL A 133 -9.44 5.92 3.89
CA VAL A 133 -8.49 6.31 2.86
C VAL A 133 -7.85 7.59 3.36
N ASP A 134 -6.55 7.55 3.59
CA ASP A 134 -5.76 8.73 3.91
C ASP A 134 -5.88 9.75 2.77
N ASP A 135 -5.78 11.05 3.06
CA ASP A 135 -5.75 12.12 2.03
C ASP A 135 -4.67 11.88 0.96
N THR A 136 -3.72 11.01 1.25
CA THR A 136 -2.68 10.54 0.33
C THR A 136 -3.12 9.45 -0.66
N GLY A 137 -4.37 8.98 -0.57
CA GLY A 137 -4.91 7.93 -1.44
C GLY A 137 -4.49 6.50 -1.10
N ASN A 138 -3.68 6.30 -0.06
CA ASN A 138 -3.28 4.99 0.41
C ASN A 138 -4.07 4.60 1.66
N THR A 139 -4.45 3.34 1.76
CA THR A 139 -5.18 2.81 2.91
C THR A 139 -4.24 2.02 3.81
N PHE A 140 -4.12 2.44 5.08
CA PHE A 140 -3.39 1.67 6.07
C PHE A 140 -4.21 0.45 6.48
N ALA A 141 -3.69 -0.75 6.23
CA ALA A 141 -4.40 -2.00 6.52
C ALA A 141 -4.14 -2.53 7.94
N GLY A 142 -2.94 -2.35 8.46
CA GLY A 142 -2.58 -2.87 9.77
C GLY A 142 -1.09 -3.13 9.91
N VAL A 143 -0.74 -3.89 10.93
CA VAL A 143 0.64 -4.26 11.24
C VAL A 143 0.82 -5.76 11.12
N LEU A 144 1.80 -6.17 10.35
CA LEU A 144 2.17 -7.56 10.15
C LEU A 144 3.28 -7.94 11.14
N ASN A 145 3.04 -8.98 11.96
CA ASN A 145 3.98 -9.45 12.98
C ASN A 145 4.49 -8.35 13.95
N GLY A 146 3.70 -7.30 14.19
CA GLY A 146 4.11 -6.19 15.05
C GLY A 146 5.28 -5.35 14.52
N ARG A 147 5.72 -5.54 13.27
CA ARG A 147 6.89 -4.86 12.69
C ARG A 147 6.60 -4.14 11.40
N PHE A 148 5.89 -4.78 10.47
CA PHE A 148 5.66 -4.24 9.13
C PHE A 148 4.34 -3.49 9.09
N LYS A 149 4.39 -2.22 8.75
CA LYS A 149 3.19 -1.44 8.44
C LYS A 149 2.74 -1.79 7.03
N VAL A 150 1.52 -2.27 6.89
CA VAL A 150 0.94 -2.67 5.61
C VAL A 150 0.01 -1.59 5.10
N TYR A 151 0.28 -1.14 3.88
CA TYR A 151 -0.55 -0.17 3.16
C TYR A 151 -1.14 -0.84 1.92
N ILE A 152 -2.41 -0.59 1.68
CA ILE A 152 -3.09 -1.04 0.47
C ILE A 152 -3.01 0.06 -0.57
N ASP A 153 -2.52 -0.27 -1.76
CA ASP A 153 -2.58 0.62 -2.91
C ASP A 153 -3.89 0.35 -3.68
N PRO A 154 -4.87 1.27 -3.62
CA PRO A 154 -6.15 1.10 -4.30
C PRO A 154 -6.03 1.23 -5.83
N TYR A 155 -4.92 1.78 -6.32
CA TYR A 155 -4.69 2.06 -7.73
C TYR A 155 -3.83 1.02 -8.44
N SER A 156 -3.34 0.01 -7.71
CA SER A 156 -2.60 -1.08 -8.34
C SER A 156 -3.56 -1.92 -9.18
N ALA A 157 -3.57 -1.63 -10.48
CA ALA A 157 -4.25 -2.50 -11.42
C ALA A 157 -3.45 -3.80 -11.51
N ASN A 158 -4.05 -4.90 -11.12
CA ASN A 158 -3.54 -6.22 -11.45
C ASN A 158 -3.57 -6.35 -12.97
N SER A 159 -2.42 -6.22 -13.61
CA SER A 159 -2.29 -6.40 -15.05
C SER A 159 -2.55 -7.85 -15.50
N SER A 160 -2.60 -8.76 -14.55
CA SER A 160 -2.87 -10.19 -14.73
C SER A 160 -3.71 -10.70 -13.57
N ALA A 161 -4.68 -11.54 -13.84
CA ALA A 161 -5.53 -12.18 -12.83
C ALA A 161 -4.75 -13.11 -11.86
N THR A 162 -3.51 -13.39 -12.15
CA THR A 162 -2.66 -14.35 -11.41
C THR A 162 -1.43 -13.75 -10.75
N GLN A 163 -1.14 -12.46 -11.01
CA GLN A 163 0.01 -11.79 -10.44
C GLN A 163 -0.41 -10.66 -9.50
N TYR A 164 0.12 -10.69 -8.30
CA TYR A 164 -0.14 -9.73 -7.25
C TYR A 164 1.13 -8.96 -6.92
N TYR A 165 0.95 -7.72 -6.55
CA TYR A 165 2.02 -6.78 -6.30
C TYR A 165 2.30 -6.65 -4.82
N VAL A 166 3.58 -6.75 -4.44
CA VAL A 166 4.07 -6.50 -3.09
C VAL A 166 5.39 -5.73 -3.17
N CYS A 167 5.45 -4.57 -2.55
CA CYS A 167 6.66 -3.75 -2.45
C CYS A 167 7.10 -3.62 -0.99
N LEU A 168 8.35 -3.93 -0.73
CA LEU A 168 8.99 -3.75 0.57
C LEU A 168 9.82 -2.48 0.57
N LEU A 169 9.61 -1.63 1.57
CA LEU A 169 10.31 -0.37 1.74
C LEU A 169 10.97 -0.29 3.11
N TYR A 170 12.09 0.41 3.18
CA TYR A 170 12.69 0.85 4.42
C TYR A 170 12.53 2.35 4.56
N THR A 171 11.87 2.78 5.62
CA THR A 171 11.79 4.19 6.00
C THR A 171 12.67 4.41 7.22
N SER A 172 13.60 5.35 7.12
CA SER A 172 14.41 5.75 8.26
C SER A 172 13.49 6.33 9.34
N PRO A 173 13.66 5.98 10.61
CA PRO A 173 12.92 6.63 11.68
C PRO A 173 13.17 8.12 11.64
N SER A 174 12.09 8.91 11.78
CA SER A 174 12.20 10.35 11.89
C SER A 174 13.04 10.71 13.12
N PRO A 175 13.84 11.79 13.11
CA PRO A 175 14.55 12.26 14.31
C PRO A 175 13.61 12.51 15.51
N ARG A 176 12.30 12.63 15.28
CA ARG A 176 11.29 12.75 16.34
C ARG A 176 10.93 11.42 17.02
N ASP A 177 11.21 10.30 16.38
CA ASP A 177 10.89 8.96 16.91
C ASP A 177 12.06 8.37 17.72
N ALA A 178 13.16 9.12 17.84
CA ALA A 178 14.38 8.71 18.54
C ALA A 178 14.49 9.27 19.98
N LEU A 179 13.41 9.86 20.52
CA LEU A 179 13.34 10.35 21.90
C LEU A 179 12.46 9.47 22.77
#